data_98815b14c8ade44644ea486d404696c2
#
_entry.id   98815b14c8ade44644ea486d404696c2
#
_cell.length_a   1.000
_cell.length_b   1.000
_cell.length_c   1.000
_cell.angle_alpha   90.00
_cell.angle_beta   90.00
_cell.angle_gamma   90.00
#
_symmetry.space_group_name_H-M   'P 1'
#
loop_
_entity.id
_entity.type
_entity.pdbx_description
1 polymer ?
#
loop_
_entity_poly.entity_id
_entity_poly.type
_entity_poly.pdbx_seq_one_letter_code
_entity_poly.pdbx_strand_id
1 'polypeptide(L)'
;MATSLLRTSFADIAVTDSAGDGPVVLMIHGNSSCKEVFRHQLESPLGAALRLIAMDLPGHGASSDARDSAKAYTLNGYADAAVEVLARLGVERATVFGWSLGGHVALNMISRLPGLTGVMISGTPPVPGGMEGFGLGFKQNAHMALAGSADWAPGDAEAYARATAGADAPFEPFMLQAARRTHAIARSTFFADALAGGADDQRRIAESAKLPLAIVNGAEDAFINGGYFATVDYANLWDGRVFSLDGVGHAPFWEAPDRFNPLLERFLAETAS
;
A
#
# COMPACT_ATOMS: atom_id res chain seq x y z
N MET A 1 -3.93 -17.93 -11.82
CA MET A 1 -4.14 -16.48 -11.62
C MET A 1 -4.79 -15.87 -12.83
N ALA A 2 -5.82 -15.06 -12.67
CA ALA A 2 -6.51 -14.37 -13.76
C ALA A 2 -6.29 -12.85 -13.59
N THR A 3 -5.92 -12.18 -14.68
CA THR A 3 -5.87 -10.71 -14.72
C THR A 3 -7.11 -10.21 -15.44
N SER A 4 -7.79 -9.24 -14.86
CA SER A 4 -9.00 -8.63 -15.42
C SER A 4 -8.98 -7.11 -15.26
N LEU A 5 -9.83 -6.44 -16.03
CA LEU A 5 -10.03 -5.00 -15.96
C LEU A 5 -11.45 -4.72 -15.47
N LEU A 6 -11.57 -4.10 -14.30
CA LEU A 6 -12.85 -3.78 -13.67
C LEU A 6 -13.20 -2.32 -13.92
N ARG A 7 -14.38 -2.08 -14.49
CA ARG A 7 -14.88 -0.73 -14.67
C ARG A 7 -15.42 -0.20 -13.34
N THR A 8 -14.78 0.84 -12.80
CA THR A 8 -15.21 1.56 -11.59
C THR A 8 -15.61 3.00 -11.91
N SER A 9 -16.16 3.71 -10.93
CA SER A 9 -16.47 5.14 -11.06
C SER A 9 -15.22 6.01 -11.17
N PHE A 10 -14.05 5.51 -10.71
CA PHE A 10 -12.76 6.24 -10.66
C PHE A 10 -11.91 6.02 -11.91
N ALA A 11 -11.79 4.78 -12.36
CA ALA A 11 -10.94 4.35 -13.48
C ALA A 11 -11.37 2.94 -13.94
N ASP A 12 -10.76 2.44 -15.01
CA ASP A 12 -10.77 1.01 -15.32
C ASP A 12 -9.58 0.41 -14.56
N ILE A 13 -9.87 -0.42 -13.55
CA ILE A 13 -8.89 -0.93 -12.58
C ILE A 13 -8.43 -2.33 -12.98
N ALA A 14 -7.12 -2.49 -13.17
CA ALA A 14 -6.52 -3.80 -13.40
C ALA A 14 -6.33 -4.53 -12.07
N VAL A 15 -6.78 -5.79 -12.03
CA VAL A 15 -6.62 -6.68 -10.88
C VAL A 15 -6.03 -8.01 -11.32
N THR A 16 -5.22 -8.61 -10.46
CA THR A 16 -4.80 -10.01 -10.54
C THR A 16 -5.41 -10.75 -9.36
N ASP A 17 -6.17 -11.81 -9.62
CA ASP A 17 -6.86 -12.63 -8.63
C ASP A 17 -6.27 -14.04 -8.66
N SER A 18 -5.82 -14.54 -7.52
CA SER A 18 -5.30 -15.90 -7.40
C SER A 18 -6.39 -16.95 -7.56
N ALA A 19 -7.66 -16.55 -7.39
CA ALA A 19 -8.84 -17.43 -7.45
C ALA A 19 -8.80 -18.59 -6.44
N GLY A 20 -8.11 -18.42 -5.32
CA GLY A 20 -8.16 -19.38 -4.20
C GLY A 20 -9.53 -19.36 -3.50
N ASP A 21 -9.87 -20.42 -2.81
CA ASP A 21 -11.18 -20.60 -2.15
C ASP A 21 -11.22 -20.09 -0.70
N GLY A 22 -10.08 -19.63 -0.18
CA GLY A 22 -9.97 -19.16 1.20
C GLY A 22 -10.37 -17.69 1.41
N PRO A 23 -10.13 -17.16 2.62
CA PRO A 23 -10.36 -15.76 2.93
C PRO A 23 -9.73 -14.79 1.94
N VAL A 24 -10.43 -13.68 1.71
CA VAL A 24 -10.00 -12.68 0.73
C VAL A 24 -8.96 -11.73 1.34
N VAL A 25 -7.90 -11.48 0.59
CA VAL A 25 -6.88 -10.48 0.90
C VAL A 25 -6.73 -9.52 -0.28
N LEU A 26 -7.03 -8.25 -0.05
CA LEU A 26 -6.72 -7.20 -1.03
C LEU A 26 -5.30 -6.68 -0.78
N MET A 27 -4.48 -6.63 -1.83
CA MET A 27 -3.12 -6.11 -1.78
C MET A 27 -3.02 -4.83 -2.61
N ILE A 28 -2.52 -3.75 -1.98
CA ILE A 28 -2.46 -2.40 -2.55
C ILE A 28 -1.01 -1.91 -2.56
N HIS A 29 -0.48 -1.63 -3.75
CA HIS A 29 0.90 -1.22 -3.97
C HIS A 29 1.19 0.23 -3.57
N GLY A 30 2.48 0.57 -3.51
CA GLY A 30 2.99 1.90 -3.22
C GLY A 30 2.92 2.87 -4.41
N ASN A 31 3.27 4.12 -4.14
CA ASN A 31 3.34 5.16 -5.16
C ASN A 31 4.30 4.78 -6.29
N SER A 32 3.91 5.09 -7.52
CA SER A 32 4.70 4.84 -8.74
C SER A 32 5.13 3.38 -8.93
N SER A 33 4.29 2.46 -8.45
CA SER A 33 4.47 1.01 -8.54
C SER A 33 3.27 0.35 -9.25
N CYS A 34 3.15 -0.96 -9.15
CA CYS A 34 2.06 -1.74 -9.75
C CYS A 34 1.85 -3.05 -8.98
N LYS A 35 0.74 -3.75 -9.26
CA LYS A 35 0.34 -4.99 -8.60
C LYS A 35 1.34 -6.14 -8.73
N GLU A 36 2.21 -6.11 -9.74
CA GLU A 36 3.24 -7.12 -9.98
C GLU A 36 4.27 -7.21 -8.83
N VAL A 37 4.39 -6.18 -7.97
CA VAL A 37 5.26 -6.22 -6.77
C VAL A 37 4.85 -7.32 -5.79
N PHE A 38 3.59 -7.78 -5.82
CA PHE A 38 3.06 -8.82 -4.93
C PHE A 38 3.19 -10.24 -5.47
N ARG A 39 3.97 -10.47 -6.54
CA ARG A 39 4.07 -11.81 -7.15
C ARG A 39 4.61 -12.86 -6.18
N HIS A 40 5.54 -12.50 -5.27
CA HIS A 40 6.07 -13.43 -4.26
C HIS A 40 5.01 -13.89 -3.26
N GLN A 41 3.94 -13.14 -3.05
CA GLN A 41 2.78 -13.55 -2.27
C GLN A 41 1.81 -14.35 -3.14
N LEU A 42 1.49 -13.85 -4.34
CA LEU A 42 0.55 -14.48 -5.28
C LEU A 42 1.03 -15.87 -5.73
N GLU A 43 2.32 -16.04 -6.00
CA GLU A 43 2.93 -17.29 -6.48
C GLU A 43 3.36 -18.24 -5.34
N SER A 44 3.24 -17.81 -4.07
CA SER A 44 3.52 -18.64 -2.91
C SER A 44 2.35 -19.58 -2.60
N PRO A 45 2.50 -20.53 -1.67
CA PRO A 45 1.40 -21.34 -1.16
C PRO A 45 0.22 -20.51 -0.63
N LEU A 46 0.44 -19.28 -0.18
CA LEU A 46 -0.64 -18.36 0.23
C LEU A 46 -1.64 -18.10 -0.90
N GLY A 47 -1.15 -17.88 -2.14
CA GLY A 47 -2.00 -17.63 -3.30
C GLY A 47 -2.85 -18.82 -3.72
N ALA A 48 -2.48 -20.05 -3.31
CA ALA A 48 -3.28 -21.24 -3.51
C ALA A 48 -4.30 -21.46 -2.38
N ALA A 49 -3.94 -21.10 -1.14
CA ALA A 49 -4.78 -21.31 0.05
C ALA A 49 -5.80 -20.18 0.27
N LEU A 50 -5.49 -18.98 -0.16
CA LEU A 50 -6.28 -17.76 0.06
C LEU A 50 -6.67 -17.13 -1.29
N ARG A 51 -7.71 -16.33 -1.30
CA ARG A 51 -8.00 -15.50 -2.45
C ARG A 51 -7.25 -14.17 -2.35
N LEU A 52 -6.06 -14.13 -2.95
CA LEU A 52 -5.23 -12.94 -3.02
C LEU A 52 -5.63 -12.09 -4.23
N ILE A 53 -6.00 -10.84 -4.00
CA ILE A 53 -6.38 -9.89 -5.03
C ILE A 53 -5.39 -8.73 -4.99
N ALA A 54 -4.54 -8.59 -6.00
CA ALA A 54 -3.66 -7.44 -6.17
C ALA A 54 -4.25 -6.47 -7.20
N MET A 55 -4.35 -5.19 -6.86
CA MET A 55 -4.90 -4.17 -7.75
C MET A 55 -3.87 -3.13 -8.13
N ASP A 56 -3.97 -2.58 -9.34
CA ASP A 56 -3.32 -1.33 -9.71
C ASP A 56 -4.20 -0.15 -9.31
N LEU A 57 -3.66 0.81 -8.59
CA LEU A 57 -4.37 2.05 -8.25
C LEU A 57 -4.74 2.85 -9.53
N PRO A 58 -5.78 3.69 -9.52
CA PRO A 58 -6.02 4.64 -10.61
C PRO A 58 -4.75 5.39 -11.03
N GLY A 59 -4.47 5.45 -12.32
CA GLY A 59 -3.28 6.10 -12.87
C GLY A 59 -1.97 5.33 -12.72
N HIS A 60 -2.00 4.06 -12.26
CA HIS A 60 -0.84 3.22 -12.06
C HIS A 60 -0.93 1.91 -12.86
N GLY A 61 0.22 1.30 -13.12
CA GLY A 61 0.31 -0.02 -13.74
C GLY A 61 -0.53 -0.17 -15.01
N ALA A 62 -1.36 -1.21 -15.08
CA ALA A 62 -2.28 -1.47 -16.18
C ALA A 62 -3.67 -0.85 -16.00
N SER A 63 -3.93 -0.17 -14.86
CA SER A 63 -5.14 0.63 -14.68
C SER A 63 -5.15 1.86 -15.59
N SER A 64 -6.34 2.32 -16.00
CA SER A 64 -6.45 3.57 -16.74
C SER A 64 -6.12 4.77 -15.86
N ASP A 65 -5.82 5.91 -16.51
CA ASP A 65 -5.80 7.19 -15.81
C ASP A 65 -7.21 7.49 -15.25
N ALA A 66 -7.25 8.31 -14.20
CA ALA A 66 -8.49 8.64 -13.53
C ALA A 66 -9.47 9.39 -14.44
N ARG A 67 -10.77 9.12 -14.30
CA ARG A 67 -11.85 9.88 -14.96
C ARG A 67 -11.94 11.30 -14.43
N ASP A 68 -11.67 11.49 -13.14
CA ASP A 68 -11.57 12.77 -12.44
C ASP A 68 -10.34 12.72 -11.54
N SER A 69 -9.26 13.36 -11.97
CA SER A 69 -7.97 13.35 -11.28
C SER A 69 -8.04 13.99 -9.90
N ALA A 70 -8.81 15.06 -9.73
CA ALA A 70 -8.92 15.77 -8.46
C ALA A 70 -9.62 14.93 -7.39
N LYS A 71 -10.55 14.08 -7.81
CA LYS A 71 -11.27 13.16 -6.91
C LYS A 71 -10.51 11.86 -6.67
N ALA A 72 -9.98 11.25 -7.72
CA ALA A 72 -9.44 9.90 -7.65
C ALA A 72 -8.01 9.83 -7.09
N TYR A 73 -7.19 10.87 -7.32
CA TYR A 73 -5.79 10.88 -6.90
C TYR A 73 -5.58 11.51 -5.51
N THR A 74 -6.53 11.33 -4.62
CA THR A 74 -6.42 11.63 -3.19
C THR A 74 -6.35 10.32 -2.40
N LEU A 75 -5.86 10.35 -1.16
CA LEU A 75 -5.87 9.15 -0.31
C LEU A 75 -7.29 8.61 -0.12
N ASN A 76 -8.25 9.49 0.06
CA ASN A 76 -9.65 9.12 0.18
C ASN A 76 -10.21 8.55 -1.13
N GLY A 77 -9.88 9.15 -2.27
CA GLY A 77 -10.30 8.66 -3.60
C GLY A 77 -9.74 7.28 -3.93
N TYR A 78 -8.47 7.02 -3.58
CA TYR A 78 -7.87 5.69 -3.72
C TYR A 78 -8.54 4.66 -2.81
N ALA A 79 -8.89 5.03 -1.56
CA ALA A 79 -9.60 4.14 -0.65
C ALA A 79 -11.02 3.81 -1.17
N ASP A 80 -11.74 4.80 -1.66
CA ASP A 80 -13.07 4.61 -2.26
C ASP A 80 -12.99 3.73 -3.52
N ALA A 81 -11.95 3.91 -4.35
CA ALA A 81 -11.72 3.05 -5.53
C ALA A 81 -11.44 1.60 -5.13
N ALA A 82 -10.65 1.37 -4.08
CA ALA A 82 -10.36 0.03 -3.57
C ALA A 82 -11.60 -0.66 -2.99
N VAL A 83 -12.45 0.08 -2.28
CA VAL A 83 -13.75 -0.42 -1.80
C VAL A 83 -14.66 -0.79 -2.98
N GLU A 84 -14.71 0.06 -4.03
CA GLU A 84 -15.52 -0.24 -5.22
C GLU A 84 -15.00 -1.49 -5.95
N VAL A 85 -13.67 -1.71 -6.01
CA VAL A 85 -13.08 -2.94 -6.57
C VAL A 85 -13.59 -4.18 -5.83
N LEU A 86 -13.57 -4.20 -4.50
CA LEU A 86 -14.10 -5.30 -3.70
C LEU A 86 -15.60 -5.51 -3.97
N ALA A 87 -16.37 -4.44 -4.01
CA ALA A 87 -17.80 -4.51 -4.32
C ALA A 87 -18.07 -5.10 -5.73
N ARG A 88 -17.28 -4.71 -6.75
CA ARG A 88 -17.38 -5.26 -8.13
C ARG A 88 -17.05 -6.75 -8.20
N LEU A 89 -16.20 -7.23 -7.28
CA LEU A 89 -15.83 -8.64 -7.16
C LEU A 89 -16.78 -9.44 -6.25
N GLY A 90 -17.82 -8.81 -5.71
CA GLY A 90 -18.76 -9.43 -4.78
C GLY A 90 -18.15 -9.77 -3.42
N VAL A 91 -17.10 -9.03 -3.01
CA VAL A 91 -16.37 -9.26 -1.77
C VAL A 91 -16.90 -8.31 -0.69
N GLU A 92 -17.54 -8.86 0.33
CA GLU A 92 -18.08 -8.10 1.47
C GLU A 92 -17.12 -8.09 2.67
N ARG A 93 -16.26 -9.12 2.78
CA ARG A 93 -15.28 -9.25 3.86
C ARG A 93 -13.88 -9.48 3.28
N ALA A 94 -12.89 -8.75 3.79
CA ALA A 94 -11.50 -8.91 3.38
C ALA A 94 -10.54 -8.45 4.47
N THR A 95 -9.34 -9.03 4.47
CA THR A 95 -8.15 -8.40 5.06
C THR A 95 -7.48 -7.55 3.98
N VAL A 96 -6.85 -6.44 4.37
CA VAL A 96 -6.09 -5.61 3.43
C VAL A 96 -4.61 -5.60 3.81
N PHE A 97 -3.75 -5.89 2.84
CA PHE A 97 -2.32 -5.60 2.94
C PHE A 97 -1.98 -4.40 2.06
N GLY A 98 -1.46 -3.35 2.66
CA GLY A 98 -1.06 -2.14 1.94
C GLY A 98 0.42 -1.80 2.15
N TRP A 99 1.10 -1.46 1.06
CA TRP A 99 2.48 -1.02 1.09
C TRP A 99 2.60 0.46 0.76
N SER A 100 3.32 1.24 1.61
CA SER A 100 3.60 2.66 1.38
C SER A 100 2.30 3.44 1.12
N LEU A 101 2.10 4.08 -0.03
CA LEU A 101 0.83 4.69 -0.43
C LEU A 101 -0.35 3.72 -0.23
N GLY A 102 -0.20 2.46 -0.62
CA GLY A 102 -1.24 1.44 -0.44
C GLY A 102 -1.57 1.16 1.03
N GLY A 103 -0.62 1.33 1.94
CA GLY A 103 -0.85 1.25 3.38
C GLY A 103 -1.68 2.42 3.91
N HIS A 104 -1.42 3.63 3.43
CA HIS A 104 -2.25 4.80 3.75
C HIS A 104 -3.67 4.64 3.20
N VAL A 105 -3.83 4.07 2.00
CA VAL A 105 -5.13 3.70 1.43
C VAL A 105 -5.84 2.67 2.32
N ALA A 106 -5.14 1.61 2.76
CA ALA A 106 -5.69 0.58 3.63
C ALA A 106 -6.18 1.14 4.98
N LEU A 107 -5.43 2.06 5.59
CA LEU A 107 -5.87 2.75 6.82
C LEU A 107 -7.15 3.56 6.59
N ASN A 108 -7.26 4.28 5.48
CA ASN A 108 -8.47 5.04 5.14
C ASN A 108 -9.67 4.12 4.81
N MET A 109 -9.44 2.88 4.38
CA MET A 109 -10.53 1.90 4.16
C MET A 109 -11.21 1.46 5.46
N ILE A 110 -10.58 1.60 6.62
CA ILE A 110 -11.12 1.17 7.93
C ILE A 110 -12.48 1.81 8.21
N SER A 111 -12.65 3.09 7.87
CA SER A 111 -13.92 3.81 8.05
C SER A 111 -14.94 3.56 6.92
N ARG A 112 -14.52 2.95 5.79
CA ARG A 112 -15.30 2.83 4.54
C ARG A 112 -15.83 1.43 4.29
N LEU A 113 -15.17 0.41 4.83
CA LEU A 113 -15.56 -0.99 4.63
C LEU A 113 -15.77 -1.68 5.98
N PRO A 114 -17.00 -1.76 6.51
CA PRO A 114 -17.29 -2.42 7.78
C PRO A 114 -16.91 -3.91 7.82
N GLY A 115 -16.80 -4.53 6.66
CA GLY A 115 -16.40 -5.93 6.50
C GLY A 115 -14.88 -6.19 6.52
N LEU A 116 -14.06 -5.18 6.85
CA LEU A 116 -12.63 -5.42 7.06
C LEU A 116 -12.41 -6.30 8.30
N THR A 117 -11.60 -7.35 8.12
CA THR A 117 -11.25 -8.30 9.19
C THR A 117 -9.90 -8.00 9.82
N GLY A 118 -9.02 -7.28 9.11
CA GLY A 118 -7.72 -6.84 9.58
C GLY A 118 -7.02 -5.97 8.53
N VAL A 119 -6.04 -5.21 8.96
CA VAL A 119 -5.17 -4.41 8.10
C VAL A 119 -3.71 -4.71 8.43
N MET A 120 -2.92 -5.05 7.41
CA MET A 120 -1.46 -5.11 7.51
C MET A 120 -0.86 -3.98 6.67
N ILE A 121 0.07 -3.24 7.24
CA ILE A 121 0.78 -2.17 6.54
C ILE A 121 2.29 -2.37 6.59
N SER A 122 2.95 -1.88 5.55
CA SER A 122 4.41 -1.88 5.43
C SER A 122 4.89 -0.57 4.83
N GLY A 123 5.96 0.01 5.37
CA GLY A 123 6.49 1.29 4.89
C GLY A 123 5.51 2.46 5.06
N THR A 124 4.62 2.40 6.06
CA THR A 124 3.48 3.31 6.18
C THR A 124 3.31 3.78 7.63
N PRO A 125 3.82 4.94 8.01
CA PRO A 125 3.56 5.50 9.34
C PRO A 125 2.11 6.04 9.40
N PRO A 126 1.30 5.63 10.40
CA PRO A 126 -0.05 6.17 10.61
C PRO A 126 0.04 7.57 11.22
N VAL A 127 0.20 8.59 10.38
CA VAL A 127 0.41 9.99 10.79
C VAL A 127 -0.90 10.79 10.83
N PRO A 128 -0.96 11.87 11.61
CA PRO A 128 -1.97 12.89 11.40
C PRO A 128 -1.83 13.52 10.01
N GLY A 129 -2.89 14.04 9.45
CA GLY A 129 -2.85 14.72 8.14
C GLY A 129 -1.97 15.97 8.16
N GLY A 130 -1.55 16.40 6.97
CA GLY A 130 -0.84 17.66 6.76
C GLY A 130 0.67 17.61 6.97
N MET A 131 1.28 18.80 6.89
CA MET A 131 2.75 18.97 6.99
C MET A 131 3.33 18.47 8.31
N GLU A 132 2.59 18.62 9.40
CA GLU A 132 3.04 18.14 10.73
C GLU A 132 3.21 16.62 10.71
N GLY A 133 2.18 15.89 10.30
CA GLY A 133 2.22 14.42 10.20
C GLY A 133 3.32 13.95 9.25
N PHE A 134 3.48 14.63 8.11
CA PHE A 134 4.56 14.33 7.17
C PHE A 134 5.94 14.47 7.84
N GLY A 135 6.17 15.55 8.59
CA GLY A 135 7.43 15.79 9.30
C GLY A 135 7.73 14.75 10.40
N LEU A 136 6.67 14.18 11.04
CA LEU A 136 6.82 13.16 12.06
C LEU A 136 7.15 11.78 11.49
N GLY A 137 6.46 11.36 10.44
CA GLY A 137 6.48 9.99 9.93
C GLY A 137 7.52 9.71 8.87
N PHE A 138 8.05 10.73 8.16
CA PHE A 138 8.87 10.54 6.98
C PHE A 138 10.25 11.18 7.08
N LYS A 139 11.25 10.52 6.47
CA LYS A 139 12.60 11.05 6.31
C LYS A 139 12.65 12.02 5.12
N GLN A 140 13.28 13.18 5.31
CA GLN A 140 13.50 14.14 4.25
C GLN A 140 14.76 13.77 3.46
N ASN A 141 14.62 13.39 2.20
CA ASN A 141 15.72 13.05 1.29
C ASN A 141 15.31 13.24 -0.18
N ALA A 142 16.27 13.05 -1.09
CA ALA A 142 16.05 13.25 -2.52
C ALA A 142 14.96 12.31 -3.10
N HIS A 143 14.87 11.07 -2.62
CA HIS A 143 13.87 10.11 -3.10
C HIS A 143 12.46 10.48 -2.62
N MET A 144 12.33 11.00 -1.40
CA MET A 144 11.04 11.51 -0.90
C MET A 144 10.58 12.73 -1.70
N ALA A 145 11.48 13.61 -2.14
CA ALA A 145 11.14 14.73 -3.00
C ALA A 145 10.57 14.29 -4.37
N LEU A 146 11.03 13.14 -4.91
CA LEU A 146 10.49 12.56 -6.14
C LEU A 146 9.06 12.02 -5.97
N ALA A 147 8.70 11.58 -4.77
CA ALA A 147 7.40 10.96 -4.49
C ALA A 147 6.21 11.88 -4.84
N GLY A 148 6.35 13.19 -4.65
CA GLY A 148 5.31 14.20 -4.96
C GLY A 148 5.54 14.98 -6.26
N SER A 149 6.62 14.69 -7.02
CA SER A 149 6.93 15.43 -8.22
C SER A 149 6.13 14.94 -9.43
N ALA A 150 5.48 15.89 -10.15
CA ALA A 150 4.88 15.60 -11.46
C ALA A 150 5.96 15.46 -12.54
N ASP A 151 7.00 16.28 -12.46
CA ASP A 151 8.04 16.35 -13.47
C ASP A 151 9.30 15.63 -12.98
N TRP A 152 9.59 14.51 -13.63
CA TRP A 152 10.81 13.74 -13.39
C TRP A 152 11.84 13.98 -14.47
N ALA A 153 13.06 14.29 -14.07
CA ALA A 153 14.21 14.37 -14.98
C ALA A 153 14.64 12.98 -15.49
N PRO A 154 15.43 12.90 -16.56
CA PRO A 154 16.01 11.63 -16.99
C PRO A 154 16.78 10.94 -15.84
N GLY A 155 16.40 9.69 -15.53
CA GLY A 155 16.99 8.91 -14.43
C GLY A 155 16.16 8.90 -13.14
N ASP A 156 15.31 9.88 -12.88
CA ASP A 156 14.53 9.97 -11.62
C ASP A 156 13.60 8.78 -11.42
N ALA A 157 12.94 8.32 -12.50
CA ALA A 157 12.07 7.13 -12.44
C ALA A 157 12.83 5.89 -11.96
N GLU A 158 14.04 5.68 -12.45
CA GLU A 158 14.86 4.54 -12.03
C GLU A 158 15.39 4.74 -10.61
N ALA A 159 15.85 5.93 -10.26
CA ALA A 159 16.34 6.24 -8.91
C ALA A 159 15.23 6.01 -7.87
N TYR A 160 14.00 6.49 -8.16
CA TYR A 160 12.86 6.30 -7.28
C TYR A 160 12.46 4.84 -7.16
N ALA A 161 12.33 4.13 -8.30
CA ALA A 161 11.93 2.72 -8.30
C ALA A 161 12.95 1.83 -7.56
N ARG A 162 14.25 2.10 -7.71
CA ARG A 162 15.30 1.37 -6.96
C ARG A 162 15.23 1.66 -5.46
N ALA A 163 15.05 2.92 -5.08
CA ALA A 163 14.94 3.30 -3.67
C ALA A 163 13.71 2.66 -2.99
N THR A 164 12.58 2.55 -3.70
CA THR A 164 11.36 1.92 -3.16
C THR A 164 11.42 0.40 -3.14
N ALA A 165 12.17 -0.22 -4.06
CA ALA A 165 12.37 -1.68 -4.07
C ALA A 165 13.29 -2.17 -2.94
N GLY A 166 14.17 -1.29 -2.43
CA GLY A 166 15.26 -1.63 -1.51
C GLY A 166 16.62 -1.61 -2.19
N ALA A 167 17.64 -1.10 -1.48
CA ALA A 167 18.96 -0.83 -2.07
C ALA A 167 19.63 -2.08 -2.65
N ASP A 168 19.48 -3.22 -1.99
CA ASP A 168 20.09 -4.49 -2.37
C ASP A 168 19.05 -5.50 -2.93
N ALA A 169 17.81 -5.06 -3.12
CA ALA A 169 16.74 -5.92 -3.64
C ALA A 169 16.92 -6.23 -5.13
N PRO A 170 16.44 -7.38 -5.60
CA PRO A 170 16.34 -7.66 -7.02
C PRO A 170 15.51 -6.55 -7.72
N PHE A 171 16.13 -5.88 -8.69
CA PHE A 171 15.48 -4.83 -9.45
C PHE A 171 15.08 -5.36 -10.83
N GLU A 172 13.78 -5.33 -11.10
CA GLU A 172 13.23 -5.89 -12.33
C GLU A 172 12.68 -4.84 -13.27
N PRO A 173 12.67 -5.11 -14.59
CA PRO A 173 12.23 -4.15 -15.61
C PRO A 173 10.83 -3.59 -15.37
N PHE A 174 9.90 -4.38 -14.81
CA PHE A 174 8.54 -3.92 -14.55
C PHE A 174 8.47 -2.77 -13.55
N MET A 175 9.40 -2.70 -12.59
CA MET A 175 9.44 -1.63 -11.58
C MET A 175 9.72 -0.28 -12.23
N LEU A 176 10.72 -0.24 -13.14
CA LEU A 176 11.00 0.97 -13.91
C LEU A 176 9.83 1.33 -14.84
N GLN A 177 9.22 0.31 -15.46
CA GLN A 177 8.06 0.52 -16.34
C GLN A 177 6.87 1.08 -15.55
N ALA A 178 6.58 0.56 -14.34
CA ALA A 178 5.53 1.05 -13.48
C ALA A 178 5.76 2.50 -13.04
N ALA A 179 7.00 2.84 -12.65
CA ALA A 179 7.37 4.20 -12.27
C ALA A 179 7.18 5.20 -13.42
N ARG A 180 7.58 4.83 -14.64
CA ARG A 180 7.39 5.64 -15.85
C ARG A 180 5.94 5.73 -16.30
N ARG A 181 5.16 4.63 -16.15
CA ARG A 181 3.75 4.57 -16.54
C ARG A 181 2.87 5.41 -15.63
N THR A 182 3.23 5.53 -14.36
CA THR A 182 2.40 6.27 -13.39
C THR A 182 2.09 7.67 -13.89
N HIS A 183 0.81 8.01 -13.91
CA HIS A 183 0.34 9.32 -14.35
C HIS A 183 0.96 10.42 -13.49
N ALA A 184 1.69 11.34 -14.11
CA ALA A 184 2.46 12.36 -13.40
C ALA A 184 1.61 13.16 -12.40
N ILE A 185 0.36 13.50 -12.81
CA ILE A 185 -0.60 14.23 -11.96
C ILE A 185 -1.03 13.39 -10.75
N ALA A 186 -1.01 12.06 -10.82
CA ALA A 186 -1.34 11.22 -9.68
C ALA A 186 -0.38 11.45 -8.51
N ARG A 187 0.94 11.53 -8.79
CA ARG A 187 1.94 11.82 -7.76
C ARG A 187 1.72 13.17 -7.09
N SER A 188 1.63 14.22 -7.90
CA SER A 188 1.53 15.59 -7.37
C SER A 188 0.20 15.85 -6.66
N THR A 189 -0.91 15.31 -7.16
CA THR A 189 -2.24 15.51 -6.57
C THR A 189 -2.34 14.84 -5.21
N PHE A 190 -1.99 13.55 -5.10
CA PHE A 190 -2.11 12.86 -3.82
C PHE A 190 -1.18 13.47 -2.77
N PHE A 191 0.02 13.85 -3.16
CA PHE A 191 1.00 14.42 -2.25
C PHE A 191 0.57 15.80 -1.74
N ALA A 192 0.07 16.64 -2.66
CA ALA A 192 -0.47 17.96 -2.31
C ALA A 192 -1.70 17.85 -1.39
N ASP A 193 -2.62 16.92 -1.69
CA ASP A 193 -3.80 16.64 -0.86
C ASP A 193 -3.39 16.18 0.55
N ALA A 194 -2.48 15.21 0.65
CA ALA A 194 -1.99 14.71 1.93
C ALA A 194 -1.32 15.80 2.78
N LEU A 195 -0.47 16.64 2.15
CA LEU A 195 0.19 17.76 2.84
C LEU A 195 -0.78 18.87 3.26
N ALA A 196 -1.87 19.05 2.52
CA ALA A 196 -2.95 19.99 2.88
C ALA A 196 -3.89 19.45 3.97
N GLY A 197 -3.73 18.19 4.40
CA GLY A 197 -4.60 17.57 5.40
C GLY A 197 -5.91 17.03 4.82
N GLY A 198 -5.96 16.74 3.51
CA GLY A 198 -7.13 16.16 2.84
C GLY A 198 -7.37 14.68 3.16
N ALA A 199 -6.36 14.00 3.71
CA ALA A 199 -6.48 12.62 4.19
C ALA A 199 -7.14 12.53 5.57
N ASP A 200 -7.71 11.37 5.89
CA ASP A 200 -8.18 11.06 7.24
C ASP A 200 -7.00 11.11 8.24
N ASP A 201 -7.26 11.44 9.50
CA ASP A 201 -6.28 11.37 10.58
C ASP A 201 -5.96 9.90 10.90
N GLN A 202 -4.86 9.39 10.30
CA GLN A 202 -4.51 7.98 10.39
C GLN A 202 -3.94 7.60 11.75
N ARG A 203 -3.34 8.56 12.48
CA ARG A 203 -2.95 8.34 13.86
C ARG A 203 -4.17 8.05 14.71
N ARG A 204 -5.21 8.89 14.60
CA ARG A 204 -6.46 8.68 15.32
C ARG A 204 -7.16 7.37 14.92
N ILE A 205 -7.10 6.99 13.63
CA ILE A 205 -7.59 5.69 13.17
C ILE A 205 -6.85 4.57 13.89
N ALA A 206 -5.52 4.56 13.91
CA ALA A 206 -4.72 3.53 14.57
C ALA A 206 -4.95 3.48 16.10
N GLU A 207 -5.19 4.63 16.72
CA GLU A 207 -5.47 4.78 18.17
C GLU A 207 -6.92 4.40 18.55
N SER A 208 -7.83 4.17 17.58
CA SER A 208 -9.24 3.86 17.87
C SER A 208 -9.80 2.62 17.16
N ALA A 209 -9.11 2.11 16.14
CA ALA A 209 -9.57 0.97 15.36
C ALA A 209 -9.61 -0.31 16.22
N LYS A 210 -10.75 -1.00 16.19
CA LYS A 210 -10.95 -2.27 16.93
C LYS A 210 -10.45 -3.49 16.18
N LEU A 211 -10.35 -3.41 14.83
CA LEU A 211 -9.80 -4.49 14.03
C LEU A 211 -8.28 -4.60 14.22
N PRO A 212 -7.70 -5.80 14.08
CA PRO A 212 -6.26 -5.99 14.20
C PRO A 212 -5.48 -5.18 13.15
N LEU A 213 -4.48 -4.42 13.59
CA LEU A 213 -3.54 -3.70 12.76
C LEU A 213 -2.15 -4.33 12.89
N ALA A 214 -1.64 -4.95 11.83
CA ALA A 214 -0.27 -5.46 11.76
C ALA A 214 0.64 -4.45 11.07
N ILE A 215 1.85 -4.27 11.60
CA ILE A 215 2.87 -3.40 11.01
C ILE A 215 4.16 -4.20 10.85
N VAL A 216 4.61 -4.35 9.59
CA VAL A 216 5.84 -5.08 9.24
C VAL A 216 6.71 -4.21 8.35
N ASN A 217 7.78 -3.66 8.89
CA ASN A 217 8.68 -2.74 8.20
C ASN A 217 10.09 -3.35 7.99
N GLY A 218 10.84 -2.80 7.07
CA GLY A 218 12.28 -3.00 7.03
C GLY A 218 12.99 -2.01 7.96
N ALA A 219 14.05 -2.47 8.63
CA ALA A 219 14.84 -1.64 9.53
C ALA A 219 15.63 -0.55 8.78
N GLU A 220 16.00 -0.85 7.52
CA GLU A 220 16.80 0.04 6.66
C GLU A 220 15.94 0.89 5.72
N ASP A 221 14.63 1.01 6.00
CA ASP A 221 13.72 1.83 5.17
C ASP A 221 14.24 3.27 5.02
N ALA A 222 14.43 3.69 3.77
CA ALA A 222 14.97 5.00 3.44
C ALA A 222 13.93 6.13 3.53
N PHE A 223 12.63 5.82 3.57
CA PHE A 223 11.54 6.78 3.46
C PHE A 223 10.88 7.12 4.78
N ILE A 224 10.76 6.15 5.68
CA ILE A 224 9.99 6.32 6.91
C ILE A 224 10.88 6.57 8.14
N ASN A 225 10.35 7.32 9.09
CA ASN A 225 10.92 7.46 10.41
C ASN A 225 10.46 6.29 11.32
N GLY A 226 11.28 5.24 11.42
CA GLY A 226 10.96 4.05 12.22
C GLY A 226 10.68 4.35 13.70
N GLY A 227 11.29 5.40 14.27
CA GLY A 227 11.06 5.82 15.65
C GLY A 227 9.64 6.38 15.91
N TYR A 228 8.95 6.83 14.86
CA TYR A 228 7.60 7.37 14.98
C TYR A 228 6.60 6.34 15.51
N PHE A 229 6.71 5.07 15.08
CA PHE A 229 5.75 4.03 15.44
C PHE A 229 5.62 3.81 16.95
N ALA A 230 6.68 4.02 17.71
CA ALA A 230 6.66 3.91 19.17
C ALA A 230 5.91 5.06 19.87
N THR A 231 5.52 6.10 19.14
CA THR A 231 4.79 7.27 19.68
C THR A 231 3.27 7.16 19.53
N VAL A 232 2.77 6.09 18.92
CA VAL A 232 1.35 5.86 18.64
C VAL A 232 0.76 4.88 19.66
N ASP A 233 -0.34 5.25 20.29
CA ASP A 233 -1.07 4.42 21.26
C ASP A 233 -2.11 3.54 20.53
N TYR A 234 -1.64 2.49 19.88
CA TYR A 234 -2.49 1.61 19.07
C TYR A 234 -3.59 0.93 19.87
N ALA A 235 -4.84 1.03 19.41
CA ALA A 235 -5.98 0.38 20.06
C ALA A 235 -5.94 -1.16 19.95
N ASN A 236 -5.45 -1.69 18.81
CA ASN A 236 -5.37 -3.14 18.57
C ASN A 236 -4.17 -3.49 17.66
N LEU A 237 -2.96 -3.28 18.18
CA LEU A 237 -1.73 -3.65 17.47
C LEU A 237 -1.54 -5.17 17.53
N TRP A 238 -1.47 -5.80 16.38
CA TRP A 238 -1.26 -7.24 16.27
C TRP A 238 0.04 -7.68 16.94
N ASP A 239 -0.03 -8.73 17.75
CA ASP A 239 1.08 -9.24 18.58
C ASP A 239 1.68 -8.20 19.55
N GLY A 240 0.98 -7.07 19.76
CA GLY A 240 1.41 -5.98 20.65
C GLY A 240 2.69 -5.27 20.22
N ARG A 241 3.16 -5.46 18.98
CA ARG A 241 4.44 -4.87 18.51
C ARG A 241 4.45 -4.54 17.02
N VAL A 242 5.35 -3.64 16.66
CA VAL A 242 5.77 -3.39 15.27
C VAL A 242 6.92 -4.34 14.94
N PHE A 243 6.80 -5.08 13.83
CA PHE A 243 7.87 -5.92 13.33
C PHE A 243 8.82 -5.08 12.48
N SER A 244 10.12 -5.25 12.72
CA SER A 244 11.18 -4.63 11.94
C SER A 244 12.14 -5.70 11.46
N LEU A 245 12.33 -5.81 10.15
CA LEU A 245 13.20 -6.82 9.54
C LEU A 245 14.59 -6.22 9.29
N ASP A 246 15.59 -6.69 10.04
CA ASP A 246 16.98 -6.22 9.91
C ASP A 246 17.54 -6.47 8.51
N GLY A 247 18.28 -5.49 7.97
CA GLY A 247 18.89 -5.56 6.64
C GLY A 247 17.89 -5.46 5.49
N VAL A 248 16.66 -5.00 5.73
CA VAL A 248 15.58 -4.89 4.75
C VAL A 248 15.13 -3.44 4.65
N GLY A 249 14.90 -2.97 3.43
CA GLY A 249 14.47 -1.59 3.14
C GLY A 249 12.96 -1.40 3.11
N HIS A 250 12.50 -0.61 2.13
CA HIS A 250 11.12 -0.11 2.09
C HIS A 250 10.07 -1.16 1.67
N ALA A 251 10.48 -2.23 0.98
CA ALA A 251 9.57 -3.26 0.45
C ALA A 251 9.88 -4.67 1.02
N PRO A 252 9.70 -4.92 2.34
CA PRO A 252 10.10 -6.17 2.97
C PRO A 252 9.43 -7.42 2.36
N PHE A 253 8.23 -7.32 1.83
CA PHE A 253 7.51 -8.40 1.14
C PHE A 253 8.13 -8.77 -0.22
N TRP A 254 8.90 -7.85 -0.81
CA TRP A 254 9.67 -8.03 -2.03
C TRP A 254 11.12 -8.43 -1.75
N GLU A 255 11.78 -7.72 -0.82
CA GLU A 255 13.19 -7.90 -0.51
C GLU A 255 13.49 -9.20 0.25
N ALA A 256 12.59 -9.59 1.16
CA ALA A 256 12.77 -10.75 2.03
C ALA A 256 11.45 -11.55 2.17
N PRO A 257 10.89 -12.08 1.07
CA PRO A 257 9.60 -12.78 1.08
C PRO A 257 9.58 -13.97 2.04
N ASP A 258 10.70 -14.68 2.19
CA ASP A 258 10.83 -15.82 3.11
C ASP A 258 10.70 -15.42 4.59
N ARG A 259 10.96 -14.16 4.93
CA ARG A 259 10.79 -13.60 6.28
C ARG A 259 9.45 -12.91 6.44
N PHE A 260 8.94 -12.30 5.38
CA PHE A 260 7.68 -11.55 5.39
C PHE A 260 6.46 -12.46 5.28
N ASN A 261 6.45 -13.42 4.35
CA ASN A 261 5.28 -14.28 4.08
C ASN A 261 4.81 -15.07 5.31
N PRO A 262 5.68 -15.62 6.18
CA PRO A 262 5.23 -16.26 7.43
C PRO A 262 4.50 -15.31 8.39
N LEU A 263 4.87 -14.03 8.44
CA LEU A 263 4.17 -13.03 9.25
C LEU A 263 2.79 -12.71 8.65
N LEU A 264 2.73 -12.56 7.33
CA LEU A 264 1.47 -12.35 6.62
C LEU A 264 0.54 -13.55 6.82
N GLU A 265 1.03 -14.77 6.63
CA GLU A 265 0.25 -16.00 6.82
C GLU A 265 -0.32 -16.10 8.23
N ARG A 266 0.50 -15.87 9.26
CA ARG A 266 0.07 -15.91 10.65
C ARG A 266 -1.00 -14.84 10.93
N PHE A 267 -0.79 -13.61 10.47
CA PHE A 267 -1.78 -12.54 10.62
C PHE A 267 -3.12 -12.92 9.98
N LEU A 268 -3.08 -13.44 8.75
CA LEU A 268 -4.28 -13.83 8.02
C LEU A 268 -5.01 -15.00 8.71
N ALA A 269 -4.29 -15.99 9.23
CA ALA A 269 -4.89 -17.10 9.97
C ALA A 269 -5.61 -16.64 11.25
N GLU A 270 -5.09 -15.60 11.91
CA GLU A 270 -5.66 -15.06 13.15
C GLU A 270 -6.81 -14.06 12.91
N THR A 271 -6.93 -13.48 11.70
CA THR A 271 -7.91 -12.41 11.38
C THR A 271 -9.03 -12.87 10.46
N ALA A 272 -8.90 -14.02 9.80
CA ALA A 272 -9.85 -14.51 8.79
C ALA A 272 -11.15 -15.12 9.36
N SER A 273 -11.32 -15.10 10.68
CA SER A 273 -12.47 -15.71 11.40
C SER A 273 -13.75 -14.88 11.30
#